data_4f4be579e0535018aa1a6e182f4dac32
#
_entry.id   4f4be579e0535018aa1a6e182f4dac32
#
_cell.length_a   1.000
_cell.length_b   1.000
_cell.length_c   1.000
_cell.angle_alpha   90.00
_cell.angle_beta   90.00
_cell.angle_gamma   90.00
#
_symmetry.space_group_name_H-M   'P 1'
#
loop_
_entity.id
_entity.type
_entity.pdbx_description
1 polymer ?
#
loop_
_entity_poly.entity_id
_entity_poly.type
_entity_poly.pdbx_seq_one_letter_code
_entity_poly.pdbx_strand_id
1 'polypeptide(L)'
;MWVIAVFHQVSLFSLKPSDVTSTGGRSLLVPTPFSIKMALLDVAIRNYGIDAGARLFPLLRDLAIAVSPPQQIIVNNCFVRIQKLRRPKSYQGSTKKQEEEESEVGTEQEADDEGKGPYIPNVAFREYVQYSGPLGLAAHVGTQQAAEQLSPLMLQVNYLGKRGSFFQIDGPPIVRDHLPIKQGYLQIDEEKADARDTLPGYTLQVLDDCGSKMTFDQANVYSGIPLKVGKDRIARLVLLPYRVIRSSYGFTLYQRTD
;
A
#
# COMPACT_ATOMS: atom_id res chain seq x y z
N MET A 1 6.64 -18.99 -14.11
CA MET A 1 7.14 -19.40 -12.77
C MET A 1 6.77 -18.35 -11.75
N TRP A 2 6.62 -18.72 -10.48
CA TRP A 2 6.29 -17.85 -9.38
C TRP A 2 7.44 -17.80 -8.38
N VAL A 3 7.91 -16.61 -8.05
CA VAL A 3 8.83 -16.38 -6.92
C VAL A 3 7.98 -16.06 -5.70
N ILE A 4 8.10 -16.88 -4.67
CA ILE A 4 7.23 -16.87 -3.50
C ILE A 4 8.06 -16.58 -2.25
N ALA A 5 7.59 -15.65 -1.44
CA ALA A 5 8.18 -15.33 -0.14
C ALA A 5 7.09 -15.21 0.92
N VAL A 6 7.42 -15.54 2.14
CA VAL A 6 6.55 -15.45 3.32
C VAL A 6 7.12 -14.38 4.25
N PHE A 7 6.25 -13.50 4.74
CA PHE A 7 6.62 -12.37 5.57
C PHE A 7 5.85 -12.36 6.89
N HIS A 8 6.53 -12.07 7.98
CA HIS A 8 5.93 -11.77 9.28
C HIS A 8 5.83 -10.26 9.49
N GLN A 9 4.67 -9.81 9.92
CA GLN A 9 4.48 -8.43 10.31
C GLN A 9 5.23 -8.13 11.61
N VAL A 10 6.11 -7.12 11.59
CA VAL A 10 6.90 -6.69 12.76
C VAL A 10 6.30 -5.44 13.42
N SER A 11 5.68 -4.58 12.62
CA SER A 11 4.96 -3.39 13.08
C SER A 11 3.59 -3.32 12.44
N LEU A 12 2.68 -2.51 13.01
CA LEU A 12 1.35 -2.34 12.46
C LEU A 12 1.40 -1.83 11.02
N PHE A 13 0.67 -2.50 10.14
CA PHE A 13 0.53 -2.10 8.74
C PHE A 13 -0.47 -0.95 8.59
N SER A 14 -0.17 0.00 7.72
CA SER A 14 -1.11 1.04 7.32
C SER A 14 -0.79 1.47 5.89
N LEU A 15 -1.74 1.31 5.00
CA LEU A 15 -1.64 1.75 3.61
C LEU A 15 -2.94 2.40 3.20
N LYS A 16 -2.87 3.70 2.91
CA LYS A 16 -4.02 4.48 2.48
C LYS A 16 -4.45 4.07 1.06
N PRO A 17 -5.75 3.85 0.81
CA PRO A 17 -6.27 3.71 -0.55
C PRO A 17 -5.92 4.93 -1.43
N SER A 18 -5.69 4.71 -2.71
CA SER A 18 -5.27 5.76 -3.65
C SER A 18 -6.39 6.74 -4.01
N ASP A 19 -7.63 6.33 -3.82
CA ASP A 19 -8.87 7.05 -4.14
C ASP A 19 -9.46 7.85 -2.98
N VAL A 20 -8.87 7.75 -1.78
CA VAL A 20 -9.37 8.43 -0.58
C VAL A 20 -8.64 9.74 -0.36
N THR A 21 -9.40 10.78 0.03
CA THR A 21 -8.87 12.12 0.37
C THR A 21 -7.92 12.09 1.59
N SER A 22 -7.18 13.16 1.82
CA SER A 22 -6.15 13.22 2.88
C SER A 22 -6.69 13.04 4.29
N THR A 23 -7.95 13.38 4.53
CA THR A 23 -8.64 13.29 5.83
C THR A 23 -9.11 11.88 6.19
N GLY A 24 -9.36 11.02 5.20
CA GLY A 24 -9.75 9.63 5.43
C GLY A 24 -8.58 8.77 5.92
N GLY A 25 -8.53 8.48 7.22
CA GLY A 25 -7.47 7.65 7.82
C GLY A 25 -7.61 6.15 7.60
N ARG A 26 -8.43 5.70 6.63
CA ARG A 26 -8.66 4.28 6.33
C ARG A 26 -7.41 3.59 5.80
N SER A 27 -7.27 2.31 6.11
CA SER A 27 -6.20 1.45 5.64
C SER A 27 -6.74 0.29 4.81
N LEU A 28 -5.98 -0.08 3.77
CA LEU A 28 -6.19 -1.34 3.07
C LEU A 28 -5.83 -2.51 3.98
N LEU A 29 -6.48 -3.66 3.77
CA LEU A 29 -6.23 -4.90 4.54
C LEU A 29 -4.93 -5.58 4.12
N VAL A 30 -4.50 -5.41 2.87
CA VAL A 30 -3.31 -6.03 2.29
C VAL A 30 -2.48 -4.99 1.53
N PRO A 31 -1.16 -5.22 1.35
CA PRO A 31 -0.36 -4.39 0.47
C PRO A 31 -0.84 -4.52 -0.98
N THR A 32 -0.81 -3.40 -1.71
CA THR A 32 -1.20 -3.37 -3.12
C THR A 32 -0.07 -3.85 -4.02
N PRO A 33 -0.35 -4.35 -5.24
CA PRO A 33 0.67 -4.62 -6.24
C PRO A 33 1.62 -3.44 -6.45
N PHE A 34 1.10 -2.22 -6.55
CA PHE A 34 1.92 -1.02 -6.65
C PHE A 34 2.90 -0.88 -5.49
N SER A 35 2.43 -1.01 -4.26
CA SER A 35 3.27 -0.87 -3.06
C SER A 35 4.35 -1.95 -2.97
N ILE A 36 4.04 -3.19 -3.38
CA ILE A 36 4.99 -4.30 -3.42
C ILE A 36 6.08 -4.03 -4.48
N LYS A 37 5.68 -3.63 -5.69
CA LYS A 37 6.61 -3.29 -6.78
C LYS A 37 7.53 -2.12 -6.42
N MET A 38 6.99 -1.10 -5.72
CA MET A 38 7.80 0.02 -5.23
C MET A 38 8.75 -0.38 -4.10
N ALA A 39 8.38 -1.33 -3.24
CA ALA A 39 9.30 -1.87 -2.23
C ALA A 39 10.45 -2.64 -2.88
N LEU A 40 10.18 -3.43 -3.91
CA LEU A 40 11.22 -4.13 -4.68
C LEU A 40 12.15 -3.14 -5.43
N LEU A 41 11.58 -2.08 -5.99
CA LEU A 41 12.34 -1.02 -6.64
C LEU A 41 13.24 -0.27 -5.64
N ASP A 42 12.73 0.03 -4.44
CA ASP A 42 13.53 0.65 -3.37
C ASP A 42 14.73 -0.23 -2.98
N VAL A 43 14.51 -1.54 -2.85
CA VAL A 43 15.60 -2.51 -2.61
C VAL A 43 16.62 -2.50 -3.75
N ALA A 44 16.16 -2.50 -5.01
CA ALA A 44 17.05 -2.47 -6.17
C ALA A 44 17.91 -1.19 -6.19
N ILE A 45 17.30 -0.04 -5.92
CA ILE A 45 18.01 1.25 -5.87
C ILE A 45 19.02 1.30 -4.71
N ARG A 46 18.61 0.86 -3.51
CA ARG A 46 19.49 0.88 -2.33
C ARG A 46 20.72 -0.01 -2.49
N ASN A 47 20.58 -1.15 -3.16
CA ASN A 47 21.68 -2.11 -3.30
C ASN A 47 22.54 -1.89 -4.53
N TYR A 48 21.94 -1.45 -5.63
CA TYR A 48 22.59 -1.45 -6.94
C TYR A 48 22.62 -0.06 -7.61
N GLY A 49 22.07 0.97 -6.96
CA GLY A 49 22.01 2.34 -7.44
C GLY A 49 20.82 2.62 -8.38
N ILE A 50 20.63 3.92 -8.65
CA ILE A 50 19.50 4.44 -9.44
C ILE A 50 19.43 3.83 -10.84
N ASP A 51 20.58 3.75 -11.53
CA ASP A 51 20.64 3.23 -12.90
C ASP A 51 20.23 1.76 -12.98
N ALA A 52 20.60 0.97 -11.98
CA ALA A 52 20.17 -0.44 -11.88
C ALA A 52 18.66 -0.53 -11.59
N GLY A 53 18.13 0.32 -10.70
CA GLY A 53 16.70 0.44 -10.47
C GLY A 53 15.94 0.80 -11.75
N ALA A 54 16.42 1.76 -12.52
CA ALA A 54 15.81 2.17 -13.78
C ALA A 54 15.79 1.02 -14.81
N ARG A 55 16.88 0.25 -14.91
CA ARG A 55 16.94 -0.93 -15.83
C ARG A 55 16.02 -2.06 -15.40
N LEU A 56 15.84 -2.28 -14.08
CA LEU A 56 14.97 -3.33 -13.53
C LEU A 56 13.49 -2.91 -13.51
N PHE A 57 13.19 -1.62 -13.57
CA PHE A 57 11.84 -1.11 -13.44
C PHE A 57 10.82 -1.74 -14.40
N PRO A 58 11.11 -1.94 -15.72
CA PRO A 58 10.16 -2.60 -16.62
C PRO A 58 9.78 -4.01 -16.16
N LEU A 59 10.74 -4.80 -15.68
CA LEU A 59 10.47 -6.12 -15.10
C LEU A 59 9.57 -6.01 -13.87
N LEU A 60 9.90 -5.11 -12.94
CA LEU A 60 9.13 -4.93 -11.70
C LEU A 60 7.72 -4.39 -11.96
N ARG A 61 7.58 -3.45 -12.93
CA ARG A 61 6.30 -2.90 -13.35
C ARG A 61 5.34 -3.97 -13.85
N ASP A 62 5.84 -4.91 -14.65
CA ASP A 62 5.03 -5.90 -15.37
C ASP A 62 4.80 -7.20 -14.58
N LEU A 63 5.27 -7.29 -13.31
CA LEU A 63 5.02 -8.44 -12.44
C LEU A 63 3.51 -8.61 -12.18
N ALA A 64 2.99 -9.82 -12.41
CA ALA A 64 1.73 -10.21 -11.84
C ALA A 64 1.93 -10.60 -10.36
N ILE A 65 1.13 -10.03 -9.46
CA ILE A 65 1.26 -10.20 -8.01
C ILE A 65 0.11 -11.05 -7.47
N ALA A 66 0.44 -11.99 -6.61
CA ALA A 66 -0.52 -12.71 -5.79
C ALA A 66 -0.16 -12.60 -4.31
N VAL A 67 -1.19 -12.61 -3.45
CA VAL A 67 -1.02 -12.55 -1.99
C VAL A 67 -1.75 -13.70 -1.34
N SER A 68 -1.19 -14.25 -0.27
CA SER A 68 -1.87 -15.15 0.67
C SER A 68 -1.93 -14.44 2.02
N PRO A 69 -3.02 -13.69 2.28
CA PRO A 69 -3.16 -12.96 3.53
C PRO A 69 -3.53 -13.92 4.68
N PRO A 70 -3.29 -13.52 5.95
CA PRO A 70 -3.50 -14.39 7.12
C PRO A 70 -4.97 -14.71 7.36
N GLN A 71 -5.26 -15.70 8.22
CA GLN A 71 -6.62 -16.14 8.54
C GLN A 71 -7.45 -15.05 9.23
N GLN A 72 -6.83 -14.20 10.04
CA GLN A 72 -7.50 -13.09 10.70
C GLN A 72 -6.73 -11.79 10.52
N ILE A 73 -7.49 -10.71 10.38
CA ILE A 73 -6.97 -9.35 10.28
C ILE A 73 -7.76 -8.48 11.26
N ILE A 74 -7.04 -7.71 12.07
CA ILE A 74 -7.63 -6.72 12.97
C ILE A 74 -7.28 -5.33 12.45
N VAL A 75 -8.29 -4.50 12.22
CA VAL A 75 -8.14 -3.08 11.90
C VAL A 75 -8.44 -2.28 13.15
N ASN A 76 -7.44 -1.58 13.67
CA ASN A 76 -7.56 -0.73 14.86
C ASN A 76 -7.76 0.72 14.46
N ASN A 77 -8.71 1.39 15.09
CA ASN A 77 -9.01 2.80 14.91
C ASN A 77 -8.27 3.62 15.97
N CYS A 78 -7.40 4.52 15.55
CA CYS A 78 -6.59 5.33 16.44
C CYS A 78 -6.68 6.81 16.09
N PHE A 79 -6.75 7.65 17.12
CA PHE A 79 -6.51 9.08 16.99
C PHE A 79 -5.04 9.35 17.34
N VAL A 80 -4.29 9.88 16.39
CA VAL A 80 -2.87 10.18 16.57
C VAL A 80 -2.67 11.69 16.56
N ARG A 81 -1.81 12.17 17.46
CA ARG A 81 -1.37 13.57 17.44
C ARG A 81 -0.35 13.73 16.32
N ILE A 82 -0.60 14.71 15.47
CA ILE A 82 0.31 15.10 14.38
C ILE A 82 0.66 16.57 14.52
N GLN A 83 1.78 16.96 13.94
CA GLN A 83 2.17 18.36 13.83
C GLN A 83 2.04 18.79 12.37
N LYS A 84 1.28 19.84 12.13
CA LYS A 84 1.18 20.49 10.82
C LYS A 84 2.10 21.69 10.79
N LEU A 85 2.79 21.88 9.67
CA LEU A 85 3.57 23.10 9.46
C LEU A 85 2.60 24.29 9.38
N ARG A 86 2.90 25.34 10.15
CA ARG A 86 2.15 26.61 10.10
C ARG A 86 2.42 27.28 8.76
N ARG A 87 1.35 27.55 8.00
CA ARG A 87 1.48 28.26 6.71
C ARG A 87 1.57 29.77 6.94
N PRO A 88 2.50 30.49 6.32
CA PRO A 88 2.55 31.95 6.38
C PRO A 88 1.27 32.58 5.81
N LYS A 89 0.75 33.65 6.43
CA LYS A 89 -0.45 34.38 5.99
C LYS A 89 -0.39 34.87 4.52
N SER A 90 0.80 35.05 3.95
CA SER A 90 1.00 35.47 2.55
C SER A 90 0.63 34.41 1.50
N TYR A 91 0.38 33.16 1.89
CA TYR A 91 0.06 32.07 0.96
C TYR A 91 -1.45 31.87 0.73
N GLN A 92 -2.33 32.67 1.34
CA GLN A 92 -3.79 32.50 1.25
C GLN A 92 -4.40 33.00 -0.08
N GLY A 93 -3.61 33.51 -1.02
CA GLY A 93 -4.10 34.21 -2.21
C GLY A 93 -4.36 33.36 -3.46
N SER A 94 -3.85 32.15 -3.61
CA SER A 94 -3.83 31.47 -4.91
C SER A 94 -4.43 30.05 -5.01
N THR A 95 -4.92 29.47 -3.91
CA THR A 95 -5.38 28.07 -3.91
C THR A 95 -6.77 27.83 -3.31
N LYS A 96 -7.64 28.86 -3.28
CA LYS A 96 -9.00 28.75 -2.70
C LYS A 96 -9.93 27.70 -3.34
N LYS A 97 -9.60 27.14 -4.50
CA LYS A 97 -10.48 26.18 -5.20
C LYS A 97 -10.18 24.69 -4.96
N GLN A 98 -9.08 24.34 -4.30
CA GLN A 98 -8.74 22.93 -4.04
C GLN A 98 -8.70 22.57 -2.55
N GLU A 99 -8.86 23.53 -1.64
CA GLU A 99 -8.72 23.35 -0.18
C GLU A 99 -10.04 23.41 0.60
N GLU A 100 -11.17 23.76 -0.03
CA GLU A 100 -12.50 23.82 0.64
C GLU A 100 -13.04 22.44 1.03
N GLU A 101 -12.49 21.35 0.48
CA GLU A 101 -12.88 19.97 0.86
C GLU A 101 -12.07 19.39 2.05
N GLU A 102 -11.02 20.07 2.53
CA GLU A 102 -10.16 19.57 3.60
C GLU A 102 -10.42 20.17 5.01
N SER A 103 -11.35 21.12 5.17
CA SER A 103 -11.41 21.97 6.37
C SER A 103 -12.64 21.86 7.26
N GLU A 104 -13.49 20.84 7.12
CA GLU A 104 -14.72 20.78 7.94
C GLU A 104 -14.63 20.12 9.32
N VAL A 105 -13.46 19.83 9.87
CA VAL A 105 -13.36 19.45 11.30
C VAL A 105 -12.18 20.13 11.97
N GLY A 106 -12.34 21.34 12.35
CA GLY A 106 -11.36 22.04 13.20
C GLY A 106 -11.82 23.45 13.50
N THR A 107 -12.39 23.66 14.67
CA THR A 107 -12.69 24.98 15.24
C THR A 107 -11.53 25.94 15.06
N GLU A 108 -11.77 27.00 14.28
CA GLU A 108 -10.90 28.16 14.15
C GLU A 108 -10.80 28.86 15.51
N GLN A 109 -9.68 28.70 16.18
CA GLN A 109 -9.24 29.62 17.21
C GLN A 109 -8.17 30.53 16.60
N GLU A 110 -8.60 31.70 16.15
CA GLU A 110 -7.73 32.85 15.93
C GLU A 110 -7.21 33.30 17.30
N ALA A 111 -6.00 32.94 17.65
CA ALA A 111 -5.29 33.48 18.80
C ALA A 111 -3.95 34.05 18.35
N ASP A 112 -3.63 35.22 18.87
CA ASP A 112 -2.40 35.98 18.67
C ASP A 112 -1.14 35.11 18.64
N ASP A 113 -0.36 35.26 17.58
CA ASP A 113 0.58 34.26 17.09
C ASP A 113 2.05 34.61 17.32
N GLU A 114 2.33 35.64 18.13
CA GLU A 114 3.69 36.05 18.50
C GLU A 114 4.26 35.10 19.55
N GLY A 115 5.24 34.27 19.15
CA GLY A 115 5.97 33.38 20.08
C GLY A 115 5.72 31.88 19.94
N LYS A 116 4.82 31.44 19.05
CA LYS A 116 4.56 30.01 18.81
C LYS A 116 5.44 29.44 17.70
N GLY A 117 6.06 28.28 17.94
CA GLY A 117 6.93 27.60 16.99
C GLY A 117 6.27 27.29 15.63
N PRO A 118 7.05 26.75 14.65
CA PRO A 118 6.60 26.55 13.27
C PRO A 118 5.52 25.46 13.07
N TYR A 119 5.15 24.75 14.13
CA TYR A 119 4.20 23.65 14.07
C TYR A 119 2.95 23.92 14.90
N ILE A 120 1.81 23.45 14.35
CA ILE A 120 0.51 23.45 15.02
C ILE A 120 0.15 22.01 15.37
N PRO A 121 -0.16 21.69 16.66
CA PRO A 121 -0.64 20.37 17.02
C PRO A 121 -2.01 20.12 16.39
N ASN A 122 -2.21 18.95 15.83
CA ASN A 122 -3.47 18.51 15.26
C ASN A 122 -3.72 17.04 15.60
N VAL A 123 -4.96 16.60 15.44
CA VAL A 123 -5.35 15.21 15.64
C VAL A 123 -5.78 14.64 14.29
N ALA A 124 -5.31 13.45 13.98
CA ALA A 124 -5.70 12.73 12.77
C ALA A 124 -6.21 11.34 13.11
N PHE A 125 -7.31 10.94 12.50
CA PHE A 125 -7.77 9.56 12.53
C PHE A 125 -6.86 8.69 11.67
N ARG A 126 -6.51 7.48 12.16
CA ARG A 126 -5.70 6.49 11.45
C ARG A 126 -6.17 5.09 11.76
N GLU A 127 -6.29 4.29 10.73
CA GLU A 127 -6.44 2.85 10.86
C GLU A 127 -5.08 2.17 10.78
N TYR A 128 -4.89 1.20 11.66
CA TYR A 128 -3.73 0.31 11.68
C TYR A 128 -4.19 -1.12 11.63
N VAL A 129 -3.54 -1.89 10.77
CA VAL A 129 -3.87 -3.29 10.49
C VAL A 129 -2.86 -4.19 11.18
N GLN A 130 -3.36 -5.18 11.90
CA GLN A 130 -2.59 -6.24 12.52
C GLN A 130 -2.97 -7.59 11.93
N TYR A 131 -1.97 -8.37 11.59
CA TYR A 131 -2.12 -9.74 11.07
C TYR A 131 -1.98 -10.77 12.17
N SER A 132 -2.83 -11.79 12.17
CA SER A 132 -2.74 -12.94 13.10
C SER A 132 -1.72 -13.98 12.68
N GLY A 133 -1.11 -13.84 11.51
CA GLY A 133 -0.18 -14.79 10.94
C GLY A 133 0.62 -14.20 9.78
N PRO A 134 1.38 -15.03 9.07
CA PRO A 134 2.22 -14.58 7.98
C PRO A 134 1.42 -14.09 6.76
N LEU A 135 2.06 -13.23 5.98
CA LEU A 135 1.63 -12.78 4.67
C LEU A 135 2.46 -13.47 3.60
N GLY A 136 1.84 -14.29 2.76
CA GLY A 136 2.49 -14.82 1.57
C GLY A 136 2.45 -13.80 0.43
N LEU A 137 3.59 -13.60 -0.24
CA LEU A 137 3.69 -12.81 -1.47
C LEU A 137 4.23 -13.71 -2.58
N ALA A 138 3.62 -13.63 -3.76
CA ALA A 138 4.10 -14.31 -4.96
C ALA A 138 4.12 -13.33 -6.13
N ALA A 139 5.19 -13.39 -6.92
CA ALA A 139 5.33 -12.59 -8.13
C ALA A 139 5.63 -13.50 -9.33
N HIS A 140 4.86 -13.35 -10.40
CA HIS A 140 5.03 -14.12 -11.62
C HIS A 140 6.13 -13.56 -12.49
N VAL A 141 7.01 -14.43 -12.96
CA VAL A 141 8.10 -14.11 -13.89
C VAL A 141 8.09 -15.06 -15.07
N GLY A 142 8.44 -14.54 -16.25
CA GLY A 142 8.44 -15.34 -17.50
C GLY A 142 9.66 -16.26 -17.68
N THR A 143 10.79 -15.97 -17.00
CA THR A 143 12.05 -16.66 -17.22
C THR A 143 12.75 -16.98 -15.90
N GLN A 144 13.60 -18.01 -15.92
CA GLN A 144 14.46 -18.36 -14.79
C GLN A 144 15.41 -17.21 -14.43
N GLN A 145 15.97 -16.52 -15.41
CA GLN A 145 16.83 -15.35 -15.20
C GLN A 145 16.09 -14.23 -14.43
N ALA A 146 14.83 -13.97 -14.76
CA ALA A 146 14.01 -13.00 -14.04
C ALA A 146 13.75 -13.44 -12.59
N ALA A 147 13.57 -14.74 -12.33
CA ALA A 147 13.44 -15.27 -10.98
C ALA A 147 14.72 -15.09 -10.16
N GLU A 148 15.88 -15.32 -10.77
CA GLU A 148 17.19 -15.11 -10.16
C GLU A 148 17.46 -13.64 -9.83
N GLN A 149 16.96 -12.71 -10.64
CA GLN A 149 17.03 -11.27 -10.38
C GLN A 149 16.05 -10.84 -9.27
N LEU A 150 14.85 -11.43 -9.22
CA LEU A 150 13.80 -11.02 -8.29
C LEU A 150 14.02 -11.58 -6.87
N SER A 151 14.50 -12.81 -6.75
CA SER A 151 14.66 -13.49 -5.45
C SER A 151 15.54 -12.71 -4.46
N PRO A 152 16.71 -12.17 -4.84
CA PRO A 152 17.53 -11.35 -3.94
C PRO A 152 16.87 -10.05 -3.52
N LEU A 153 16.00 -9.48 -4.39
CA LEU A 153 15.24 -8.27 -4.05
C LEU A 153 14.17 -8.59 -3.01
N MET A 154 13.40 -9.67 -3.22
CA MET A 154 12.37 -10.09 -2.26
C MET A 154 12.96 -10.42 -0.89
N LEU A 155 14.14 -11.04 -0.83
CA LEU A 155 14.84 -11.39 0.41
C LEU A 155 15.15 -10.14 1.27
N GLN A 156 15.29 -8.98 0.66
CA GLN A 156 15.70 -7.74 1.32
C GLN A 156 14.56 -6.74 1.52
N VAL A 157 13.34 -7.09 1.15
CA VAL A 157 12.16 -6.28 1.47
C VAL A 157 11.95 -6.29 2.98
N ASN A 158 11.96 -5.11 3.59
CA ASN A 158 11.79 -4.93 5.03
C ASN A 158 10.59 -4.05 5.40
N TYR A 159 9.88 -3.48 4.43
CA TYR A 159 8.60 -2.81 4.63
C TYR A 159 7.71 -2.95 3.40
N LEU A 160 6.40 -2.85 3.60
CA LEU A 160 5.40 -2.90 2.53
C LEU A 160 4.44 -1.70 2.68
N GLY A 161 4.28 -0.94 1.60
CA GLY A 161 3.46 0.26 1.61
C GLY A 161 4.13 1.44 2.30
N LYS A 162 3.60 1.91 3.41
CA LYS A 162 4.16 3.05 4.13
C LYS A 162 5.44 2.66 4.86
N ARG A 163 6.47 3.53 4.84
CA ARG A 163 7.65 3.40 5.73
C ARG A 163 7.18 3.35 7.19
N GLY A 164 7.65 2.35 7.94
CA GLY A 164 7.19 2.07 9.29
C GLY A 164 6.21 0.88 9.37
N SER A 165 5.66 0.40 8.26
CA SER A 165 4.98 -0.89 8.17
C SER A 165 6.01 -1.98 7.90
N PHE A 166 6.76 -2.36 8.94
CA PHE A 166 7.88 -3.30 8.83
C PHE A 166 7.42 -4.74 8.74
N PHE A 167 8.09 -5.47 7.85
CA PHE A 167 7.93 -6.90 7.65
C PHE A 167 9.29 -7.58 7.64
N GLN A 168 9.31 -8.80 8.13
CA GLN A 168 10.48 -9.66 8.11
C GLN A 168 10.17 -10.90 7.29
N ILE A 169 11.07 -11.25 6.38
CA ILE A 169 10.93 -12.46 5.58
C ILE A 169 11.24 -13.70 6.44
N ASP A 170 10.50 -14.79 6.21
CA ASP A 170 10.60 -16.08 6.91
C ASP A 170 11.49 -17.08 6.14
N GLY A 171 12.62 -16.63 5.67
CA GLY A 171 13.55 -17.44 4.90
C GLY A 171 13.67 -17.04 3.43
N PRO A 172 14.52 -17.73 2.65
CA PRO A 172 14.77 -17.38 1.26
C PRO A 172 13.53 -17.61 0.39
N PRO A 173 13.29 -16.75 -0.63
CA PRO A 173 12.24 -16.97 -1.60
C PRO A 173 12.39 -18.31 -2.34
N ILE A 174 11.29 -18.95 -2.65
CA ILE A 174 11.25 -20.20 -3.40
C ILE A 174 10.64 -19.99 -4.77
N VAL A 175 11.15 -20.69 -5.79
CA VAL A 175 10.61 -20.64 -7.16
C VAL A 175 9.75 -21.88 -7.39
N ARG A 176 8.54 -21.66 -7.95
CA ARG A 176 7.60 -22.73 -8.32
C ARG A 176 6.99 -22.46 -9.71
N ASP A 177 6.68 -23.50 -10.43
CA ASP A 177 6.04 -23.38 -11.75
C ASP A 177 4.58 -22.90 -11.64
N HIS A 178 3.88 -23.28 -10.57
CA HIS A 178 2.48 -22.96 -10.35
C HIS A 178 2.27 -22.17 -9.05
N LEU A 179 1.30 -21.24 -9.09
CA LEU A 179 0.84 -20.54 -7.90
C LEU A 179 0.15 -21.55 -6.94
N PRO A 180 0.52 -21.60 -5.64
CA PRO A 180 -0.08 -22.54 -4.70
C PRO A 180 -1.45 -22.03 -4.21
N ILE A 181 -2.46 -22.07 -5.07
CA ILE A 181 -3.85 -21.61 -4.79
C ILE A 181 -4.41 -22.28 -3.53
N LYS A 182 -4.12 -23.59 -3.34
CA LYS A 182 -4.56 -24.34 -2.14
C LYS A 182 -3.97 -23.80 -0.82
N GLN A 183 -2.93 -23.00 -0.88
CA GLN A 183 -2.35 -22.29 0.26
C GLN A 183 -2.92 -20.85 0.39
N GLY A 184 -4.05 -20.60 -0.32
CA GLY A 184 -4.80 -19.36 -0.22
C GLY A 184 -4.18 -18.17 -0.95
N TYR A 185 -3.36 -18.39 -1.97
CA TYR A 185 -2.87 -17.31 -2.82
C TYR A 185 -3.97 -16.80 -3.75
N LEU A 186 -4.19 -15.51 -3.71
CA LEU A 186 -5.13 -14.75 -4.54
C LEU A 186 -4.33 -13.90 -5.52
N GLN A 187 -4.56 -14.08 -6.79
CA GLN A 187 -3.97 -13.26 -7.84
C GLN A 187 -4.74 -11.93 -7.92
N ILE A 188 -4.02 -10.81 -7.89
CA ILE A 188 -4.64 -9.46 -7.76
C ILE A 188 -4.89 -8.80 -9.13
N ASP A 189 -4.25 -9.29 -10.18
CA ASP A 189 -4.29 -8.70 -11.54
C ASP A 189 -5.47 -9.19 -12.41
N GLU A 190 -6.20 -10.21 -11.98
CA GLU A 190 -7.41 -10.64 -12.68
C GLU A 190 -8.62 -9.79 -12.25
N GLU A 191 -9.27 -9.14 -13.21
CA GLU A 191 -10.61 -8.56 -13.04
C GLU A 191 -11.66 -9.68 -12.85
N LYS A 192 -11.71 -10.28 -11.67
CA LYS A 192 -12.71 -11.31 -11.33
C LYS A 192 -13.97 -10.76 -10.69
N ALA A 193 -14.11 -9.48 -10.58
CA ALA A 193 -15.29 -8.87 -10.02
C ALA A 193 -16.24 -8.44 -11.16
N ASP A 194 -17.06 -9.33 -11.65
CA ASP A 194 -18.39 -8.88 -12.06
C ASP A 194 -19.06 -8.34 -10.78
N ALA A 195 -19.05 -7.02 -10.63
CA ALA A 195 -19.47 -6.33 -9.40
C ALA A 195 -20.95 -6.54 -9.03
N ARG A 196 -21.64 -7.38 -9.78
CA ARG A 196 -23.04 -7.78 -9.58
C ARG A 196 -23.21 -8.93 -8.61
N ASP A 197 -22.17 -9.73 -8.40
CA ASP A 197 -22.18 -10.83 -7.45
C ASP A 197 -21.32 -10.46 -6.23
N THR A 198 -21.83 -9.56 -5.37
CA THR A 198 -21.32 -9.40 -4.00
C THR A 198 -21.60 -10.71 -3.27
N LEU A 199 -20.65 -11.65 -3.39
CA LEU A 199 -20.71 -12.90 -2.67
C LEU A 199 -20.71 -12.61 -1.16
N PRO A 200 -21.70 -13.07 -0.40
CA PRO A 200 -21.70 -12.91 1.04
C PRO A 200 -20.42 -13.53 1.62
N GLY A 201 -19.68 -12.75 2.39
CA GLY A 201 -18.42 -13.19 3.01
C GLY A 201 -17.15 -12.66 2.33
N TYR A 202 -17.27 -11.73 1.40
CA TYR A 202 -16.12 -11.06 0.78
C TYR A 202 -16.10 -9.57 1.11
N THR A 203 -14.88 -9.01 1.20
CA THR A 203 -14.66 -7.58 1.39
C THR A 203 -14.08 -6.99 0.10
N LEU A 204 -14.79 -6.03 -0.49
CA LEU A 204 -14.33 -5.31 -1.69
C LEU A 204 -13.30 -4.25 -1.28
N GLN A 205 -12.15 -4.24 -1.95
CA GLN A 205 -11.15 -3.20 -1.84
C GLN A 205 -10.66 -2.74 -3.21
N VAL A 206 -10.26 -1.47 -3.28
CA VAL A 206 -9.59 -0.91 -4.46
C VAL A 206 -8.09 -0.98 -4.23
N LEU A 207 -7.42 -1.88 -4.94
CA LEU A 207 -5.98 -2.04 -4.89
C LEU A 207 -5.36 -1.42 -6.14
N ASP A 208 -4.29 -0.68 -5.96
CA ASP A 208 -3.61 -0.04 -7.08
C ASP A 208 -2.43 -0.87 -7.60
N ASP A 209 -2.15 -0.67 -8.88
CA ASP A 209 -1.05 -1.31 -9.58
C ASP A 209 -0.35 -0.33 -10.54
N CYS A 210 0.82 -0.70 -11.03
CA CYS A 210 1.50 0.03 -12.10
C CYS A 210 0.74 -0.14 -13.43
N GLY A 211 0.49 0.96 -14.11
CA GLY A 211 0.01 0.92 -15.50
C GLY A 211 1.11 0.42 -16.43
N SER A 212 0.73 -0.28 -17.51
CA SER A 212 1.67 -0.88 -18.47
C SER A 212 2.62 0.13 -19.15
N LYS A 213 2.25 1.41 -19.17
CA LYS A 213 3.04 2.50 -19.77
C LYS A 213 3.77 3.35 -18.73
N MET A 214 3.71 3.00 -17.46
CA MET A 214 4.43 3.71 -16.41
C MET A 214 5.92 3.59 -16.62
N THR A 215 6.63 4.72 -16.49
CA THR A 215 8.09 4.81 -16.62
C THR A 215 8.76 4.92 -15.26
N PHE A 216 10.06 4.64 -15.21
CA PHE A 216 10.84 4.83 -13.98
C PHE A 216 10.80 6.28 -13.47
N ASP A 217 10.84 7.25 -14.38
CA ASP A 217 10.80 8.67 -13.99
C ASP A 217 9.51 9.06 -13.29
N GLN A 218 8.39 8.40 -13.60
CA GLN A 218 7.14 8.61 -12.87
C GLN A 218 7.12 7.97 -11.48
N ALA A 219 7.93 6.94 -11.25
CA ALA A 219 8.16 6.37 -9.92
C ALA A 219 9.16 7.19 -9.10
N ASN A 220 10.07 7.91 -9.76
CA ASN A 220 11.10 8.74 -9.16
C ASN A 220 10.53 10.12 -8.76
N VAL A 221 10.29 10.32 -7.47
CA VAL A 221 9.75 11.58 -6.94
C VAL A 221 10.63 12.82 -7.21
N TYR A 222 11.89 12.62 -7.55
CA TYR A 222 12.83 13.71 -7.84
C TYR A 222 12.87 14.09 -9.33
N SER A 223 12.23 13.35 -10.21
CA SER A 223 12.21 13.63 -11.65
C SER A 223 11.36 14.86 -12.02
N GLY A 224 10.42 15.24 -11.13
CA GLY A 224 9.41 16.26 -11.42
C GLY A 224 8.33 15.82 -12.41
N ILE A 225 8.37 14.57 -12.91
CA ILE A 225 7.35 14.05 -13.82
C ILE A 225 6.15 13.56 -13.02
N PRO A 226 4.94 14.13 -13.25
CA PRO A 226 3.77 13.76 -12.46
C PRO A 226 3.26 12.36 -12.82
N LEU A 227 2.91 11.59 -11.81
CA LEU A 227 2.25 10.31 -11.94
C LEU A 227 0.75 10.53 -12.16
N LYS A 228 0.19 10.01 -13.25
CA LYS A 228 -1.24 10.14 -13.60
C LYS A 228 -2.02 8.94 -13.09
N VAL A 229 -2.92 9.20 -12.12
CA VAL A 229 -3.87 8.19 -11.64
C VAL A 229 -4.83 7.79 -12.76
N GLY A 230 -5.14 6.49 -12.86
CA GLY A 230 -5.95 5.91 -13.94
C GLY A 230 -5.16 5.55 -15.21
N LYS A 231 -3.90 6.00 -15.35
CA LYS A 231 -3.05 5.69 -16.49
C LYS A 231 -1.72 5.04 -16.06
N ASP A 232 -0.94 5.75 -15.27
CA ASP A 232 0.38 5.31 -14.81
C ASP A 232 0.25 4.51 -13.51
N ARG A 233 -0.75 4.84 -12.70
CA ARG A 233 -1.19 4.10 -11.53
C ARG A 233 -2.66 3.75 -11.71
N ILE A 234 -2.97 2.47 -11.88
CA ILE A 234 -4.30 1.95 -12.16
C ILE A 234 -4.94 1.37 -10.91
N ALA A 235 -6.26 1.53 -10.78
CA ALA A 235 -7.03 0.96 -9.69
C ALA A 235 -7.70 -0.34 -10.14
N ARG A 236 -7.68 -1.36 -9.28
CA ARG A 236 -8.32 -2.67 -9.50
C ARG A 236 -9.30 -2.94 -8.37
N LEU A 237 -10.51 -3.34 -8.71
CA LEU A 237 -11.49 -3.83 -7.75
C LEU A 237 -11.16 -5.28 -7.41
N VAL A 238 -10.88 -5.56 -6.15
CA VAL A 238 -10.49 -6.89 -5.67
C VAL A 238 -11.42 -7.34 -4.55
N LEU A 239 -11.96 -8.54 -4.69
CA LEU A 239 -12.73 -9.22 -3.65
C LEU A 239 -11.78 -10.03 -2.78
N LEU A 240 -11.54 -9.57 -1.56
CA LEU A 240 -10.77 -10.32 -0.57
C LEU A 240 -11.71 -11.27 0.19
N PRO A 241 -11.31 -12.54 0.44
CA PRO A 241 -12.16 -13.55 1.10
C PRO A 241 -12.23 -13.29 2.61
N TYR A 242 -12.70 -12.10 3.00
CA TYR A 242 -12.83 -11.70 4.39
C TYR A 242 -14.25 -11.23 4.71
N ARG A 243 -14.78 -11.73 5.80
CA ARG A 243 -16.00 -11.21 6.43
C ARG A 243 -15.70 -10.55 7.77
N VAL A 244 -16.45 -9.52 8.10
CA VAL A 244 -16.44 -8.93 9.44
C VAL A 244 -17.13 -9.89 10.40
N ILE A 245 -16.44 -10.32 11.46
CA ILE A 245 -17.01 -11.16 12.53
C ILE A 245 -17.27 -10.39 13.82
N ARG A 246 -16.56 -9.29 14.02
CA ARG A 246 -16.77 -8.40 15.14
C ARG A 246 -16.33 -6.98 14.79
N SER A 247 -17.12 -5.99 15.20
CA SER A 247 -16.78 -4.58 15.05
C SER A 247 -17.16 -3.82 16.32
N SER A 248 -16.35 -2.81 16.67
CA SER A 248 -16.61 -1.87 17.74
C SER A 248 -16.07 -0.49 17.36
N TYR A 249 -16.20 0.48 18.24
CA TYR A 249 -15.67 1.83 18.02
C TYR A 249 -14.14 1.84 17.79
N GLY A 250 -13.39 0.97 18.48
CA GLY A 250 -11.92 0.95 18.45
C GLY A 250 -11.32 -0.04 17.47
N PHE A 251 -12.07 -1.02 16.93
CA PHE A 251 -11.54 -2.02 16.04
C PHE A 251 -12.59 -2.73 15.19
N THR A 252 -12.13 -3.35 14.09
CA THR A 252 -12.89 -4.31 13.29
C THR A 252 -12.05 -5.57 13.08
N LEU A 253 -12.64 -6.74 13.39
CA LEU A 253 -12.02 -8.05 13.21
C LEU A 253 -12.60 -8.71 11.96
N TYR A 254 -11.71 -9.06 11.04
CA TYR A 254 -11.99 -9.77 9.82
C TYR A 254 -11.52 -11.23 9.93
N GLN A 255 -12.31 -12.14 9.43
CA GLN A 255 -12.01 -13.57 9.32
C GLN A 255 -12.06 -14.00 7.87
N ARG A 256 -11.04 -14.73 7.45
CA ARG A 256 -10.96 -15.33 6.13
C ARG A 256 -12.04 -16.42 5.97
N THR A 257 -12.62 -16.54 4.76
CA THR A 257 -13.79 -17.40 4.49
C THR A 257 -13.47 -18.59 3.58
N ASP A 258 -12.27 -18.68 3.04
CA ASP A 258 -11.76 -19.80 2.22
C ASP A 258 -10.79 -20.72 2.99
#